data_773bf30c99d7338f1f240102530ea020
#
_entry.id   773bf30c99d7338f1f240102530ea020
#
_cell.length_a   1.000
_cell.length_b   1.000
_cell.length_c   1.000
_cell.angle_alpha   90.00
_cell.angle_beta   90.00
_cell.angle_gamma   90.00
#
_symmetry.space_group_name_H-M   'P 1'
#
loop_
_entity.id
_entity.type
_entity.pdbx_description
1 polymer ?
#
loop_
_entity_poly.entity_id
_entity_poly.type
_entity_poly.pdbx_seq_one_letter_code
_entity_poly.pdbx_strand_id
1 'polypeptide(L)'
;ASTQVGPYHTNTAEGLKLARRILTAQRKEMKQIVMITDGKPTAAFIEPSNAAYFAYRRYSDTMAGDKRLLYKNSMGNDPFVMAETFKEVQACRKAGVMINTFMLASDHHLVEFVKKMTAMTRGKAYFANPNNLTQFVLMDFLKRRTTRVK
;
A
#
# COMPACT_ATOMS: atom_id res chain seq x y z
N ALA A 1 -6.74 22.47 1.13
CA ALA A 1 -6.55 21.86 2.45
C ALA A 1 -5.07 21.59 2.64
N SER A 2 -4.44 22.16 3.67
CA SER A 2 -3.04 21.88 4.01
C SER A 2 -2.96 20.48 4.63
N THR A 3 -2.20 19.60 3.99
CA THR A 3 -1.90 18.29 4.57
C THR A 3 -0.89 18.49 5.70
N GLN A 4 -1.29 18.24 6.93
CA GLN A 4 -0.34 18.22 8.04
C GLN A 4 0.49 16.94 7.94
N VAL A 5 1.82 17.09 7.96
CA VAL A 5 2.74 15.96 8.09
C VAL A 5 2.64 15.47 9.53
N GLY A 6 1.96 14.37 9.72
CA GLY A 6 1.75 13.75 11.03
C GLY A 6 2.79 12.67 11.36
N PRO A 7 2.70 12.04 12.54
CA PRO A 7 3.71 11.10 13.00
C PRO A 7 3.76 9.87 12.07
N TYR A 8 4.70 9.71 11.50
CA TYR A 8 5.79 9.08 10.82
C TYR A 8 5.73 7.55 10.66
N HIS A 9 4.56 6.90 10.75
CA HIS A 9 4.43 5.47 10.47
C HIS A 9 3.46 5.21 9.32
N THR A 10 3.89 4.43 8.37
CA THR A 10 3.12 4.11 7.16
C THR A 10 2.48 2.73 7.28
N ASN A 11 1.15 2.68 7.42
CA ASN A 11 0.39 1.44 7.38
C ASN A 11 -0.14 1.19 5.96
N THR A 12 0.73 0.68 5.09
CA THR A 12 0.39 0.36 3.70
C THR A 12 -0.70 -0.71 3.60
N ALA A 13 -0.69 -1.70 4.49
CA ALA A 13 -1.68 -2.77 4.50
C ALA A 13 -3.10 -2.22 4.67
N GLU A 14 -3.32 -1.35 5.65
CA GLU A 14 -4.65 -0.76 5.88
C GLU A 14 -5.07 0.17 4.75
N GLY A 15 -4.13 0.98 4.22
CA GLY A 15 -4.40 1.82 3.04
C GLY A 15 -4.87 1.01 1.83
N LEU A 16 -4.18 -0.09 1.51
CA LEU A 16 -4.57 -1.01 0.43
C LEU A 16 -5.92 -1.69 0.71
N LYS A 17 -6.17 -2.12 1.95
CA LYS A 17 -7.44 -2.73 2.37
C LYS A 17 -8.61 -1.78 2.16
N LEU A 18 -8.48 -0.53 2.58
CA LEU A 18 -9.52 0.50 2.40
C LEU A 18 -9.75 0.79 0.91
N ALA A 19 -8.69 1.01 0.14
CA ALA A 19 -8.78 1.26 -1.30
C ALA A 19 -9.44 0.07 -2.03
N ARG A 20 -9.05 -1.17 -1.70
CA ARG A 20 -9.67 -2.38 -2.26
C ARG A 20 -11.15 -2.44 -1.95
N ARG A 21 -11.56 -2.19 -0.72
CA ARG A 21 -12.99 -2.19 -0.31
C ARG A 21 -13.80 -1.18 -1.11
N ILE A 22 -13.30 0.04 -1.27
CA ILE A 22 -13.94 1.08 -2.07
C ILE A 22 -14.08 0.64 -3.54
N LEU A 23 -13.01 0.10 -4.13
CA LEU A 23 -13.00 -0.31 -5.53
C LEU A 23 -13.87 -1.54 -5.79
N THR A 24 -13.92 -2.49 -4.86
CA THR A 24 -14.75 -3.70 -5.04
C THR A 24 -16.24 -3.40 -4.96
N ALA A 25 -16.64 -2.35 -4.27
CA ALA A 25 -18.02 -1.87 -4.24
C ALA A 25 -18.44 -1.22 -5.58
N GLN A 26 -17.49 -0.88 -6.47
CA GLN A 26 -17.80 -0.28 -7.78
C GLN A 26 -18.10 -1.35 -8.82
N ARG A 27 -19.05 -1.06 -9.72
CA ARG A 27 -19.43 -1.95 -10.84
C ARG A 27 -18.51 -1.85 -12.06
N LYS A 28 -17.41 -1.08 -11.97
CA LYS A 28 -16.46 -0.91 -13.07
C LYS A 28 -15.57 -2.14 -13.21
N GLU A 29 -15.29 -2.53 -14.45
CA GLU A 29 -14.42 -3.67 -14.73
C GLU A 29 -12.94 -3.40 -14.41
N MET A 30 -12.45 -2.20 -14.74
CA MET A 30 -11.07 -1.81 -14.46
C MET A 30 -10.97 -1.17 -13.08
N LYS A 31 -10.27 -1.84 -12.18
CA LYS A 31 -10.02 -1.39 -10.80
C LYS A 31 -8.53 -1.22 -10.60
N GLN A 32 -8.12 0.00 -10.24
CA GLN A 32 -6.72 0.35 -10.10
C GLN A 32 -6.49 1.19 -8.85
N ILE A 33 -5.45 0.85 -8.11
CA ILE A 33 -4.86 1.69 -7.06
C ILE A 33 -3.62 2.36 -7.64
N VAL A 34 -3.52 3.66 -7.47
CA VAL A 34 -2.28 4.41 -7.68
C VAL A 34 -1.69 4.67 -6.31
N MET A 35 -0.56 4.03 -6.04
CA MET A 35 0.19 4.20 -4.80
C MET A 35 1.40 5.09 -5.05
N ILE A 36 1.55 6.14 -4.24
CA ILE A 36 2.71 7.03 -4.25
C ILE A 36 3.42 6.84 -2.91
N THR A 37 4.68 6.49 -2.93
CA THR A 37 5.44 6.21 -1.71
C THR A 37 6.88 6.70 -1.81
N ASP A 38 7.40 7.20 -0.72
CA ASP A 38 8.80 7.57 -0.50
C ASP A 38 9.53 6.61 0.47
N GLY A 39 8.79 5.65 1.05
CA GLY A 39 9.31 4.73 2.03
C GLY A 39 8.59 3.39 2.11
N LYS A 40 9.17 2.50 2.90
CA LYS A 40 8.63 1.18 3.21
C LYS A 40 7.52 1.26 4.26
N PRO A 41 6.62 0.25 4.33
CA PRO A 41 5.66 0.17 5.42
C PRO A 41 6.38 -0.01 6.76
N THR A 42 5.92 0.72 7.77
CA THR A 42 6.50 0.74 9.12
C THR A 42 5.47 0.47 10.21
N ALA A 43 4.21 0.24 9.83
CA ALA A 43 3.14 -0.12 10.76
C ALA A 43 2.16 -1.11 10.14
N ALA A 44 1.51 -1.90 10.99
CA ALA A 44 0.39 -2.76 10.61
C ALA A 44 -0.56 -2.96 11.81
N PHE A 45 -1.83 -3.21 11.53
CA PHE A 45 -2.77 -3.62 12.56
C PHE A 45 -2.65 -5.11 12.88
N ILE A 46 -2.78 -5.44 14.15
CA ILE A 46 -2.86 -6.82 14.64
C ILE A 46 -4.31 -7.06 15.09
N GLU A 47 -4.97 -8.00 14.41
CA GLU A 47 -6.33 -8.40 14.78
C GLU A 47 -6.33 -9.17 16.10
N PRO A 48 -7.38 -9.06 16.95
CA PRO A 48 -7.48 -9.80 18.20
C PRO A 48 -7.41 -11.33 18.05
N SER A 49 -7.79 -11.84 16.89
CA SER A 49 -7.72 -13.26 16.52
C SER A 49 -6.30 -13.73 16.12
N ASN A 50 -5.36 -12.82 15.96
CA ASN A 50 -3.98 -13.17 15.61
C ASN A 50 -3.23 -13.70 16.83
N ALA A 51 -2.55 -14.84 16.69
CA ALA A 51 -1.75 -15.44 17.79
C ALA A 51 -0.70 -14.49 18.36
N ALA A 52 -0.19 -13.56 17.55
CA ALA A 52 0.76 -12.54 17.97
C ALA A 52 0.15 -11.39 18.79
N TYR A 53 -1.20 -11.30 18.89
CA TYR A 53 -1.89 -10.18 19.54
C TYR A 53 -1.40 -9.94 20.98
N PHE A 54 -1.33 -10.99 21.79
CA PHE A 54 -0.90 -10.86 23.19
C PHE A 54 0.59 -10.55 23.34
N ALA A 55 1.42 -11.08 22.45
CA ALA A 55 2.85 -10.81 22.44
C ALA A 55 3.16 -9.35 22.13
N TYR A 56 2.45 -8.74 21.20
CA TYR A 56 2.67 -7.36 20.77
C TYR A 56 1.88 -6.32 21.57
N ARG A 57 0.93 -6.72 22.42
CA ARG A 57 0.08 -5.79 23.18
C ARG A 57 0.86 -4.78 24.02
N ARG A 58 2.02 -5.15 24.53
CA ARG A 58 2.88 -4.26 25.35
C ARG A 58 3.59 -3.18 24.51
N TYR A 59 3.74 -3.40 23.21
CA TYR A 59 4.51 -2.56 22.29
C TYR A 59 3.64 -1.88 21.24
N SER A 60 2.32 -1.93 21.41
CA SER A 60 1.38 -1.46 20.39
C SER A 60 0.38 -0.50 20.99
N ASP A 61 0.00 0.49 20.19
CA ASP A 61 -1.04 1.44 20.56
C ASP A 61 -2.44 0.87 20.26
N THR A 62 -3.39 1.20 21.11
CA THR A 62 -4.81 0.99 20.83
C THR A 62 -5.42 2.30 20.35
N MET A 63 -6.17 2.25 19.26
CA MET A 63 -6.94 3.41 18.82
C MET A 63 -8.32 3.39 19.51
N ALA A 64 -8.82 4.56 19.88
CA ALA A 64 -10.13 4.68 20.52
C ALA A 64 -11.23 4.04 19.65
N GLY A 65 -11.99 3.09 20.22
CA GLY A 65 -13.04 2.35 19.49
C GLY A 65 -12.57 1.23 18.57
N ASP A 66 -11.28 0.98 18.44
CA ASP A 66 -10.70 -0.13 17.66
C ASP A 66 -10.14 -1.19 18.61
N LYS A 67 -10.52 -2.45 18.42
CA LYS A 67 -9.99 -3.58 19.19
C LYS A 67 -8.65 -4.08 18.68
N ARG A 68 -8.23 -3.63 17.49
CA ARG A 68 -6.94 -3.97 16.89
C ARG A 68 -5.81 -3.20 17.58
N LEU A 69 -4.63 -3.80 17.58
CA LEU A 69 -3.41 -3.13 18.02
C LEU A 69 -2.70 -2.51 16.83
N LEU A 70 -2.20 -1.29 16.97
CA LEU A 70 -1.33 -0.69 15.95
C LEU A 70 0.12 -0.97 16.32
N TYR A 71 0.70 -1.97 15.70
CA TYR A 71 2.13 -2.28 15.82
C TYR A 71 2.94 -1.36 14.91
N LYS A 72 4.05 -0.84 15.43
CA LYS A 72 4.94 0.10 14.75
C LYS A 72 6.39 -0.37 14.84
N ASN A 73 7.13 -0.28 13.74
CA ASN A 73 8.57 -0.52 13.70
C ASN A 73 9.23 0.45 12.72
N SER A 74 9.95 1.43 13.25
CA SER A 74 10.58 2.50 12.46
C SER A 74 11.78 2.04 11.63
N MET A 75 12.35 0.87 11.92
CA MET A 75 13.53 0.36 11.18
C MET A 75 13.21 -0.09 9.77
N GLY A 76 11.93 -0.28 9.44
CA GLY A 76 11.49 -0.84 8.14
C GLY A 76 11.88 -2.32 8.00
N ASN A 77 11.36 -3.00 6.98
CA ASN A 77 11.58 -4.44 6.74
C ASN A 77 11.15 -5.37 7.88
N ASP A 78 10.30 -4.90 8.79
CA ASP A 78 9.76 -5.76 9.83
C ASP A 78 8.97 -6.92 9.21
N PRO A 79 9.28 -8.18 9.54
CA PRO A 79 8.66 -9.35 8.92
C PRO A 79 7.14 -9.38 9.06
N PHE A 80 6.60 -8.94 10.22
CA PHE A 80 5.16 -8.89 10.46
C PHE A 80 4.49 -7.82 9.59
N VAL A 81 5.02 -6.59 9.59
CA VAL A 81 4.50 -5.48 8.79
C VAL A 81 4.53 -5.82 7.29
N MET A 82 5.61 -6.44 6.84
CA MET A 82 5.77 -6.88 5.45
C MET A 82 4.79 -8.00 5.11
N ALA A 83 4.60 -8.99 5.99
CA ALA A 83 3.66 -10.08 5.79
C ALA A 83 2.22 -9.58 5.66
N GLU A 84 1.76 -8.70 6.56
CA GLU A 84 0.42 -8.11 6.49
C GLU A 84 0.24 -7.25 5.23
N THR A 85 1.28 -6.52 4.82
CA THR A 85 1.23 -5.75 3.56
C THR A 85 1.08 -6.68 2.34
N PHE A 86 1.88 -7.74 2.23
CA PHE A 86 1.78 -8.67 1.10
C PHE A 86 0.49 -9.51 1.12
N LYS A 87 -0.05 -9.80 2.28
CA LYS A 87 -1.37 -10.44 2.42
C LYS A 87 -2.47 -9.57 1.79
N GLU A 88 -2.43 -8.26 2.03
CA GLU A 88 -3.40 -7.35 1.43
C GLU A 88 -3.15 -7.13 -0.07
N VAL A 89 -1.90 -7.13 -0.52
CA VAL A 89 -1.54 -7.14 -1.95
C VAL A 89 -2.14 -8.36 -2.66
N GLN A 90 -2.07 -9.55 -2.04
CA GLN A 90 -2.72 -10.76 -2.57
C GLN A 90 -4.25 -10.63 -2.60
N ALA A 91 -4.84 -10.01 -1.59
CA ALA A 91 -6.28 -9.75 -1.57
C ALA A 91 -6.70 -8.79 -2.70
N CYS A 92 -5.92 -7.76 -2.98
CA CYS A 92 -6.11 -6.88 -4.13
C CYS A 92 -6.05 -7.68 -5.45
N ARG A 93 -5.05 -8.54 -5.62
CA ARG A 93 -4.94 -9.41 -6.79
C ARG A 93 -6.17 -10.32 -6.98
N LYS A 94 -6.60 -11.00 -5.91
CA LYS A 94 -7.79 -11.87 -5.94
C LYS A 94 -9.07 -11.10 -6.30
N ALA A 95 -9.16 -9.84 -5.89
CA ALA A 95 -10.29 -8.96 -6.22
C ALA A 95 -10.18 -8.31 -7.62
N GLY A 96 -9.18 -8.66 -8.43
CA GLY A 96 -8.95 -8.06 -9.74
C GLY A 96 -8.49 -6.59 -9.68
N VAL A 97 -7.97 -6.13 -8.55
CA VAL A 97 -7.47 -4.78 -8.35
C VAL A 97 -5.98 -4.74 -8.66
N MET A 98 -5.61 -3.87 -9.59
CA MET A 98 -4.23 -3.63 -9.97
C MET A 98 -3.60 -2.55 -9.10
N ILE A 99 -2.32 -2.67 -8.76
CA ILE A 99 -1.59 -1.65 -7.99
C ILE A 99 -0.45 -1.12 -8.84
N ASN A 100 -0.52 0.15 -9.22
CA ASN A 100 0.58 0.88 -9.84
C ASN A 100 1.26 1.74 -8.78
N THR A 101 2.58 1.62 -8.69
CA THR A 101 3.35 2.30 -7.64
C THR A 101 4.32 3.31 -8.25
N PHE A 102 4.24 4.52 -7.76
CA PHE A 102 5.16 5.61 -8.05
C PHE A 102 6.07 5.81 -6.84
N MET A 103 7.34 5.55 -7.05
CA MET A 103 8.36 5.62 -6.02
C MET A 103 9.12 6.93 -6.11
N LEU A 104 9.17 7.67 -5.00
CA LEU A 104 9.86 8.96 -4.89
C LEU A 104 11.25 8.86 -4.28
N ALA A 105 11.67 7.67 -3.87
CA ALA A 105 12.98 7.39 -3.28
C ALA A 105 13.68 6.24 -4.01
N SER A 106 15.00 6.22 -3.96
CA SER A 106 15.85 5.23 -4.65
C SER A 106 16.50 4.21 -3.70
N ASP A 107 15.97 4.04 -2.49
CA ASP A 107 16.45 3.01 -1.55
C ASP A 107 16.28 1.62 -2.17
N HIS A 108 17.36 0.82 -2.18
CA HIS A 108 17.37 -0.50 -2.82
C HIS A 108 16.30 -1.45 -2.25
N HIS A 109 16.11 -1.46 -0.94
CA HIS A 109 15.11 -2.33 -0.31
C HIS A 109 13.68 -1.90 -0.62
N LEU A 110 13.45 -0.59 -0.78
CA LEU A 110 12.16 -0.08 -1.24
C LEU A 110 11.91 -0.48 -2.69
N VAL A 111 12.94 -0.42 -3.54
CA VAL A 111 12.86 -0.88 -4.94
C VAL A 111 12.43 -2.33 -5.01
N GLU A 112 13.05 -3.22 -4.24
CA GLU A 112 12.71 -4.65 -4.21
C GLU A 112 11.29 -4.87 -3.69
N PHE A 113 10.90 -4.20 -2.62
CA PHE A 113 9.53 -4.26 -2.10
C PHE A 113 8.50 -3.88 -3.15
N VAL A 114 8.70 -2.75 -3.83
CA VAL A 114 7.78 -2.26 -4.86
C VAL A 114 7.74 -3.18 -6.07
N LYS A 115 8.88 -3.69 -6.54
CA LYS A 115 8.94 -4.67 -7.63
C LYS A 115 8.14 -5.92 -7.29
N LYS A 116 8.32 -6.47 -6.10
CA LYS A 116 7.59 -7.66 -5.64
C LYS A 116 6.08 -7.42 -5.58
N MET A 117 5.67 -6.28 -5.03
CA MET A 117 4.25 -5.91 -4.92
C MET A 117 3.59 -5.76 -6.29
N THR A 118 4.25 -5.06 -7.22
CA THR A 118 3.71 -4.83 -8.57
C THR A 118 3.65 -6.11 -9.40
N ALA A 119 4.66 -6.98 -9.28
CA ALA A 119 4.65 -8.30 -9.93
C ALA A 119 3.46 -9.15 -9.46
N MET A 120 3.10 -9.10 -8.19
CA MET A 120 1.96 -9.84 -7.64
C MET A 120 0.61 -9.37 -8.20
N THR A 121 0.44 -8.10 -8.52
CA THR A 121 -0.84 -7.49 -8.92
C THR A 121 -0.94 -7.16 -10.40
N ARG A 122 0.05 -7.55 -11.22
CA ARG A 122 0.17 -7.16 -12.63
C ARG A 122 0.23 -5.63 -12.83
N GLY A 123 0.59 -4.91 -11.79
CA GLY A 123 0.80 -3.47 -11.83
C GLY A 123 2.14 -3.07 -12.43
N LYS A 124 2.43 -1.78 -12.38
CA LYS A 124 3.70 -1.20 -12.82
C LYS A 124 4.36 -0.42 -11.69
N ALA A 125 5.67 -0.48 -11.65
CA ALA A 125 6.49 0.36 -10.79
C ALA A 125 7.11 1.48 -11.63
N TYR A 126 7.00 2.70 -11.13
CA TYR A 126 7.58 3.89 -11.74
C TYR A 126 8.52 4.53 -10.74
N PHE A 127 9.73 4.81 -11.20
CA PHE A 127 10.70 5.58 -10.45
C PHE A 127 10.54 7.04 -10.87
N ALA A 128 9.99 7.85 -10.02
CA ALA A 128 9.67 9.22 -10.28
C ALA A 128 10.41 10.14 -9.30
N ASN A 129 10.68 11.35 -9.71
CA ASN A 129 10.97 12.43 -8.79
C ASN A 129 9.73 13.33 -8.64
N PRO A 130 9.68 14.20 -7.62
CA PRO A 130 8.53 15.06 -7.42
C PRO A 130 8.17 15.93 -8.64
N ASN A 131 9.16 16.30 -9.45
CA ASN A 131 8.98 17.20 -10.60
C ASN A 131 8.33 16.51 -11.81
N ASN A 132 8.48 15.20 -11.96
CA ASN A 132 7.94 14.46 -13.11
C ASN A 132 6.79 13.49 -12.74
N LEU A 133 6.43 13.39 -11.47
CA LEU A 133 5.39 12.48 -10.97
C LEU A 133 4.06 12.66 -11.71
N THR A 134 3.60 13.90 -11.85
CA THR A 134 2.32 14.23 -12.51
C THR A 134 2.28 13.73 -13.96
N GLN A 135 3.37 13.88 -14.70
CA GLN A 135 3.47 13.39 -16.09
C GLN A 135 3.38 11.87 -16.14
N PHE A 136 4.08 11.15 -15.26
CA PHE A 136 4.02 9.70 -15.24
C PHE A 136 2.63 9.16 -14.87
N VAL A 137 1.97 9.74 -13.87
CA VAL A 137 0.60 9.36 -13.47
C VAL A 137 -0.38 9.57 -14.63
N LEU A 138 -0.32 10.74 -15.26
CA LEU A 138 -1.19 11.08 -16.39
C LEU A 138 -0.95 10.16 -17.59
N MET A 139 0.32 9.91 -17.95
CA MET A 139 0.66 9.02 -19.06
C MET A 139 0.22 7.57 -18.83
N ASP A 140 0.37 7.05 -17.60
CA ASP A 140 -0.13 5.70 -17.27
C ASP A 140 -1.65 5.61 -17.42
N PHE A 141 -2.36 6.61 -16.92
CA PHE A 141 -3.82 6.68 -17.03
C PHE A 141 -4.30 6.76 -18.50
N LEU A 142 -3.68 7.62 -19.30
CA LEU A 142 -4.06 7.81 -20.70
C LEU A 142 -3.75 6.57 -21.56
N LYS A 143 -2.57 5.96 -21.40
CA LYS A 143 -2.21 4.72 -22.11
C LYS A 143 -3.20 3.59 -21.88
N ARG A 144 -3.76 3.48 -20.69
CA ARG A 144 -4.72 2.43 -20.34
C ARG A 144 -6.10 2.68 -20.93
N ARG A 145 -6.51 3.94 -21.08
CA ARG A 145 -7.78 4.28 -21.75
C ARG A 145 -7.74 3.99 -23.24
N THR A 146 -6.60 4.29 -23.90
CA THR A 146 -6.46 4.10 -25.35
C THR A 146 -6.27 2.65 -25.78
N THR A 147 -5.72 1.78 -24.92
CA THR A 147 -5.54 0.36 -25.27
C THR A 147 -6.87 -0.43 -25.31
N ARG A 148 -7.98 0.12 -24.83
CA ARG A 148 -9.31 -0.52 -24.83
C ARG A 148 -10.24 -0.10 -25.99
N VAL A 149 -9.77 0.70 -26.92
CA VAL A 149 -10.53 1.15 -28.09
C VAL A 149 -10.17 0.37 -29.36
N LYS A 150 -9.78 -0.90 -29.20
CA LYS A 150 -9.64 -1.84 -30.33
C LYS A 150 -10.47 -3.09 -30.08
#